data_74e0fbf3d4ec6b8b3fb9e52e5d93560e
#
_entry.id   74e0fbf3d4ec6b8b3fb9e52e5d93560e
#
_cell.length_a   1.000
_cell.length_b   1.000
_cell.length_c   1.000
_cell.angle_alpha   90.00
_cell.angle_beta   90.00
_cell.angle_gamma   90.00
#
_symmetry.space_group_name_H-M   'P 1'
#
loop_
_entity.id
_entity.type
_entity.pdbx_description
1 polymer ?
#
loop_
_entity_poly.entity_id
_entity_poly.type
_entity_poly.pdbx_seq_one_letter_code
_entity_poly.pdbx_strand_id
1 'polypeptide(L)'
;MAPADAPLRDLLEALTKRIVEHPDEVSVEQFEEGDGTVVLELAVGDDDYGRVIGRGGRTASALRTVVKAAAVREKKRVLVDIVD
;
A
#
# COMPACT_ATOMS: atom_id res chain seq x y z
N MET A 1 -1.02 7.80 -14.74
CA MET A 1 -2.27 7.03 -14.66
C MET A 1 -1.95 5.59 -14.28
N ALA A 2 -2.67 5.04 -13.32
CA ALA A 2 -2.47 3.67 -12.93
C ALA A 2 -2.86 2.73 -14.09
N PRO A 3 -2.19 1.60 -14.26
CA PRO A 3 -2.60 0.63 -15.27
C PRO A 3 -4.02 0.14 -15.00
N ALA A 4 -4.71 -0.25 -16.07
CA ALA A 4 -6.10 -0.72 -15.98
C ALA A 4 -6.24 -1.94 -15.05
N ASP A 5 -5.17 -2.72 -14.92
CA ASP A 5 -5.10 -3.88 -14.04
C ASP A 5 -3.94 -3.66 -13.05
N ALA A 6 -4.28 -3.31 -11.83
CA ALA A 6 -3.31 -3.02 -10.78
C ALA A 6 -3.72 -3.72 -9.47
N PRO A 7 -3.67 -5.07 -9.44
CA PRO A 7 -4.20 -5.82 -8.30
C PRO A 7 -3.49 -5.53 -6.98
N LEU A 8 -2.18 -5.28 -7.00
CA LEU A 8 -1.45 -4.99 -5.76
C LEU A 8 -1.81 -3.62 -5.21
N ARG A 9 -1.92 -2.63 -6.09
CA ARG A 9 -2.35 -1.30 -5.73
C ARG A 9 -3.77 -1.34 -5.14
N ASP A 10 -4.67 -2.03 -5.82
CA ASP A 10 -6.07 -2.09 -5.40
C ASP A 10 -6.22 -2.81 -4.07
N LEU A 11 -5.43 -3.85 -3.84
CA LEU A 11 -5.42 -4.57 -2.57
C LEU A 11 -4.99 -3.65 -1.43
N LEU A 12 -3.88 -2.95 -1.60
CA LEU A 12 -3.39 -2.05 -0.55
C LEU A 12 -4.38 -0.93 -0.25
N GLU A 13 -4.98 -0.36 -1.29
CA GLU A 13 -6.00 0.67 -1.12
C GLU A 13 -7.20 0.15 -0.34
N ALA A 14 -7.72 -1.01 -0.72
CA ALA A 14 -8.88 -1.61 -0.06
C ALA A 14 -8.61 -1.93 1.41
N LEU A 15 -7.44 -2.49 1.71
CA LEU A 15 -7.07 -2.80 3.08
C LEU A 15 -6.94 -1.53 3.92
N THR A 16 -6.27 -0.53 3.38
CA THR A 16 -6.03 0.73 4.10
C THR A 16 -7.35 1.45 4.39
N LYS A 17 -8.26 1.47 3.43
CA LYS A 17 -9.57 2.12 3.63
C LYS A 17 -10.39 1.50 4.76
N ARG A 18 -10.13 0.24 5.09
CA ARG A 18 -10.82 -0.42 6.21
C ARG A 18 -10.22 -0.09 7.57
N ILE A 19 -9.03 0.48 7.59
CA ILE A 19 -8.29 0.77 8.82
C ILE A 19 -8.49 2.21 9.26
N VAL A 20 -8.59 3.12 8.29
CA VAL A 20 -8.59 4.58 8.55
C VAL A 20 -9.97 5.10 8.86
N GLU A 21 -10.01 6.29 9.47
CA GLU A 21 -11.27 7.01 9.71
C GLU A 21 -11.69 7.85 8.50
N HIS A 22 -10.73 8.21 7.63
CA HIS A 22 -10.97 9.07 6.47
C HIS A 22 -10.59 8.34 5.18
N PRO A 23 -11.41 7.36 4.74
CA PRO A 23 -11.07 6.57 3.56
C PRO A 23 -11.00 7.39 2.28
N ASP A 24 -11.68 8.54 2.22
CA ASP A 24 -11.62 9.44 1.08
C ASP A 24 -10.25 10.12 0.94
N GLU A 25 -9.40 10.08 1.98
CA GLU A 25 -8.06 10.63 1.93
C GLU A 25 -6.98 9.59 1.64
N VAL A 26 -7.37 8.35 1.40
CA VAL A 26 -6.43 7.29 1.04
C VAL A 26 -6.11 7.36 -0.45
N SER A 27 -4.84 7.37 -0.78
CA SER A 27 -4.42 7.24 -2.18
C SER A 27 -3.22 6.32 -2.28
N VAL A 28 -3.19 5.54 -3.34
CA VAL A 28 -2.06 4.65 -3.62
C VAL A 28 -1.63 4.89 -5.05
N GLU A 29 -0.36 5.25 -5.24
CA GLU A 29 0.22 5.39 -6.56
C GLU A 29 1.16 4.23 -6.81
N GLN A 30 1.15 3.73 -8.02
CA GLN A 30 1.99 2.61 -8.42
C GLN A 30 3.02 3.05 -9.44
N PHE A 31 4.26 2.67 -9.17
CA PHE A 31 5.38 2.89 -10.09
C PHE A 31 6.06 1.56 -10.34
N GLU A 32 6.74 1.46 -11.46
CA GLU A 32 7.54 0.28 -11.76
C GLU A 32 8.99 0.71 -12.00
N GLU A 33 9.91 0.09 -11.28
CA GLU A 33 11.33 0.37 -11.44
C GLU A 33 11.91 -0.41 -12.62
N GLY A 34 13.13 -0.03 -13.03
CA GLY A 34 13.76 -0.63 -14.19
C GLY A 34 13.99 -2.13 -14.10
N ASP A 35 14.08 -2.66 -12.87
CA ASP A 35 14.26 -4.10 -12.64
C ASP A 35 12.92 -4.85 -12.52
N GLY A 36 11.79 -4.16 -12.73
CA GLY A 36 10.46 -4.74 -12.62
C GLY A 36 9.84 -4.68 -11.23
N THR A 37 10.55 -4.13 -10.25
CA THR A 37 9.98 -3.96 -8.90
C THR A 37 8.82 -2.99 -8.94
N VAL A 38 7.70 -3.39 -8.35
CA VAL A 38 6.52 -2.53 -8.20
C VAL A 38 6.66 -1.73 -6.92
N VAL A 39 6.56 -0.42 -7.01
CA VAL A 39 6.59 0.46 -5.84
C VAL A 39 5.19 1.03 -5.65
N LEU A 40 4.65 0.84 -4.46
CA LEU A 40 3.34 1.38 -4.09
C LEU A 40 3.56 2.47 -3.05
N GLU A 41 3.18 3.70 -3.39
CA GLU A 41 3.23 4.82 -2.46
C GLU A 41 1.85 5.01 -1.87
N LEU A 42 1.74 4.78 -0.57
CA LEU A 42 0.49 4.93 0.16
C LEU A 42 0.50 6.25 0.90
N ALA A 43 -0.52 7.07 0.65
CA ALA A 43 -0.76 8.30 1.39
C ALA A 43 -2.12 8.24 2.07
N VAL A 44 -2.20 8.78 3.27
CA VAL A 44 -3.44 8.86 4.05
C VAL A 44 -3.53 10.24 4.67
N GLY A 45 -4.68 10.56 5.22
CA GLY A 45 -4.85 11.82 5.94
C GLY A 45 -3.94 11.89 7.17
N ASP A 46 -3.56 13.10 7.56
CA ASP A 46 -2.66 13.32 8.69
C ASP A 46 -3.15 12.64 9.96
N ASP A 47 -4.46 12.68 10.20
CA ASP A 47 -5.05 12.08 11.41
C ASP A 47 -4.97 10.56 11.39
N ASP A 48 -4.83 9.96 10.23
CA ASP A 48 -4.80 8.51 10.09
C ASP A 48 -3.39 7.94 9.97
N TYR A 49 -2.38 8.78 9.81
CA TYR A 49 -1.02 8.30 9.59
C TYR A 49 -0.55 7.38 10.72
N GLY A 50 -0.73 7.82 11.96
CA GLY A 50 -0.33 7.02 13.11
C GLY A 50 -1.08 5.70 13.22
N ARG A 51 -2.36 5.69 12.80
CA ARG A 51 -3.18 4.48 12.79
C ARG A 51 -2.66 3.46 11.78
N VAL A 52 -2.23 3.96 10.60
CA VAL A 52 -1.71 3.10 9.54
C VAL A 52 -0.33 2.55 9.88
N ILE A 53 0.50 3.32 10.55
CA ILE A 53 1.78 2.81 11.04
C ILE A 53 1.53 1.81 12.15
N GLY A 54 0.67 2.18 13.11
CA GLY A 54 0.35 1.33 14.24
C GLY A 54 1.42 1.34 15.32
N ARG A 55 1.09 0.79 16.46
CA ARG A 55 2.02 0.72 17.58
C ARG A 55 3.22 -0.15 17.22
N GLY A 56 4.40 0.42 17.34
CA GLY A 56 5.63 -0.28 16.99
C GLY A 56 5.74 -0.64 15.51
N GLY A 57 4.95 0.02 14.65
CA GLY A 57 4.97 -0.26 13.21
C GLY A 57 4.22 -1.52 12.81
N ARG A 58 3.41 -2.08 13.71
CA ARG A 58 2.77 -3.39 13.47
C ARG A 58 1.76 -3.38 12.35
N THR A 59 0.95 -2.32 12.24
CA THR A 59 -0.05 -2.24 11.18
C THR A 59 0.63 -2.12 9.83
N ALA A 60 1.62 -1.24 9.71
CA ALA A 60 2.38 -1.09 8.48
C ALA A 60 3.06 -2.41 8.09
N SER A 61 3.64 -3.11 9.07
CA SER A 61 4.27 -4.40 8.82
C SER A 61 3.27 -5.43 8.30
N ALA A 62 2.07 -5.46 8.89
CA ALA A 62 1.01 -6.38 8.46
C ALA A 62 0.56 -6.07 7.03
N LEU A 63 0.37 -4.79 6.71
CA LEU A 63 0.01 -4.38 5.35
C LEU A 63 1.07 -4.83 4.34
N ARG A 64 2.34 -4.61 4.67
CA ARG A 64 3.45 -5.04 3.79
C ARG A 64 3.46 -6.54 3.60
N THR A 65 3.23 -7.30 4.67
CA THR A 65 3.23 -8.76 4.61
C THR A 65 2.13 -9.27 3.68
N VAL A 66 0.92 -8.73 3.79
CA VAL A 66 -0.20 -9.16 2.95
C VAL A 66 0.07 -8.82 1.48
N VAL A 67 0.54 -7.60 1.22
CA VAL A 67 0.81 -7.17 -0.17
C VAL A 67 1.94 -7.99 -0.77
N LYS A 68 2.99 -8.27 0.01
CA LYS A 68 4.10 -9.11 -0.48
C LYS A 68 3.65 -10.53 -0.81
N ALA A 69 2.76 -11.08 0.01
CA ALA A 69 2.20 -12.42 -0.27
C ALA A 69 1.43 -12.42 -1.59
N ALA A 70 0.65 -11.38 -1.84
CA ALA A 70 -0.08 -11.24 -3.10
C ALA A 70 0.89 -11.05 -4.27
N ALA A 71 2.00 -10.33 -4.06
CA ALA A 71 3.00 -10.11 -5.11
C ALA A 71 3.67 -11.40 -5.54
N VAL A 72 3.88 -12.33 -4.62
CA VAL A 72 4.44 -13.65 -4.95
C VAL A 72 3.55 -14.36 -5.96
N ARG A 73 2.24 -14.28 -5.78
CA ARG A 73 1.28 -14.88 -6.71
C ARG A 73 1.32 -14.21 -8.08
N GLU A 74 1.63 -12.92 -8.11
CA GLU A 74 1.77 -12.15 -9.36
C GLU A 74 3.18 -12.28 -9.96
N LYS A 75 4.08 -13.02 -9.29
CA LYS A 75 5.48 -13.18 -9.68
C LYS A 75 6.19 -11.83 -9.78
N LYS A 76 5.90 -10.95 -8.82
CA LYS A 76 6.47 -9.62 -8.78
C LYS A 76 7.10 -9.34 -7.43
N ARG A 77 8.08 -8.44 -7.45
CA ARG A 77 8.66 -7.87 -6.24
C ARG A 77 7.93 -6.57 -5.95
N VAL A 78 7.58 -6.34 -4.70
CA VAL A 78 6.83 -5.12 -4.33
C VAL A 78 7.49 -4.44 -3.15
N LEU A 79 7.49 -3.12 -3.20
CA LEU A 79 7.91 -2.26 -2.10
C LEU A 79 6.73 -1.36 -1.75
N VAL A 80 6.35 -1.35 -0.48
CA VAL A 80 5.29 -0.46 0.01
C VAL A 80 5.93 0.67 0.78
N ASP A 81 5.73 1.89 0.30
CA ASP A 81 6.26 3.11 0.92
C ASP A 81 5.07 3.91 1.45
N ILE A 82 5.03 4.11 2.77
CA ILE A 82 3.98 4.90 3.41
C ILE A 82 4.52 6.31 3.58
N VAL A 83 3.99 7.22 2.76
CA VAL A 83 4.52 8.59 2.73
C VAL A 83 3.78 9.46 3.73
N ASP A 84 4.51 10.43 4.25
CA ASP A 84 4.02 11.35 5.28
C ASP A 84 3.42 12.60 4.66
#